data_24b3ebd56be22b6331c1f2561d33fc42
#
_entry.id   24b3ebd56be22b6331c1f2561d33fc42
#
_cell.length_a   1.000
_cell.length_b   1.000
_cell.length_c   1.000
_cell.angle_alpha   90.00
_cell.angle_beta   90.00
_cell.angle_gamma   90.00
#
_symmetry.space_group_name_H-M   'P 1'
#
loop_
_entity.id
_entity.type
_entity.pdbx_description
1 polymer ?
#
loop_
_entity_poly.entity_id
_entity_poly.type
_entity_poly.pdbx_seq_one_letter_code
_entity_poly.pdbx_strand_id
1 'polypeptide(L)'
;MKRRSFIKSSALLAGSAAVTIPATAAMNAGINQKCIYEWRVYHLSRTGNAKGQLMDFFKEALIPFLNKRNCSLAAFNDYSLEEPAKLYVLISYPDSKAYFDFRAEMMTDNDFLVASKKYNSLPASGALYNRYETFVLEAFDRYPNVVFQNDKKGLFELRLYESASEDAGRRKIKMFNSEEIDLFLKVGLDPVFFGKIIGGQYMPALLYMVGFKDMADRDATWGVFGGHPDWKAMSSKPEYADTVSNIQRIFLTLEIV
;
A
#
# COMPACT_ATOMS: atom_id res chain seq x y z
N MET A 1 -55.42 -31.40 4.15
CA MET A 1 -55.71 -32.52 5.12
C MET A 1 -54.41 -32.97 5.76
N LYS A 2 -54.42 -32.99 7.18
CA LYS A 2 -53.57 -33.75 8.13
C LYS A 2 -52.05 -33.64 8.04
N ARG A 3 -51.43 -32.82 8.88
CA ARG A 3 -50.77 -33.01 10.20
C ARG A 3 -50.38 -34.46 10.51
N ARG A 4 -49.08 -34.68 10.87
CA ARG A 4 -48.69 -35.35 12.12
C ARG A 4 -47.21 -35.22 12.45
N SER A 5 -46.97 -34.66 13.63
CA SER A 5 -45.75 -34.65 14.42
C SER A 5 -45.39 -36.05 14.97
N PHE A 6 -44.07 -36.32 15.19
CA PHE A 6 -43.65 -37.27 16.23
C PHE A 6 -42.39 -36.79 16.94
N ILE A 7 -42.59 -36.40 18.19
CA ILE A 7 -41.56 -36.26 19.22
C ILE A 7 -41.54 -37.61 19.95
N LYS A 8 -40.35 -38.17 20.21
CA LYS A 8 -40.14 -38.93 21.46
C LYS A 8 -38.66 -38.91 21.86
N SER A 9 -38.47 -38.54 23.10
CA SER A 9 -37.25 -38.47 23.93
C SER A 9 -36.82 -39.85 24.42
N SER A 10 -35.54 -40.00 24.79
CA SER A 10 -34.97 -40.74 25.93
C SER A 10 -33.47 -40.56 25.92
N ALA A 11 -32.84 -39.86 26.80
CA ALA A 11 -32.41 -40.02 28.18
C ALA A 11 -31.09 -40.76 28.35
N LEU A 12 -30.10 -39.99 28.79
CA LEU A 12 -28.93 -40.25 29.67
C LEU A 12 -28.13 -41.55 29.55
N LEU A 13 -26.80 -41.36 29.34
CA LEU A 13 -25.78 -41.97 30.23
C LEU A 13 -24.52 -41.10 30.19
N ALA A 14 -24.00 -40.77 31.36
CA ALA A 14 -22.81 -39.98 31.60
C ALA A 14 -21.56 -40.87 31.39
N GLY A 15 -20.58 -40.31 30.69
CA GLY A 15 -19.24 -40.88 30.58
C GLY A 15 -18.27 -39.79 30.22
N SER A 16 -17.57 -39.23 31.24
CA SER A 16 -16.52 -38.23 31.07
C SER A 16 -15.28 -38.91 30.45
N ALA A 17 -15.09 -38.69 29.14
CA ALA A 17 -13.80 -38.84 28.51
C ALA A 17 -13.43 -37.52 27.90
N ALA A 18 -12.41 -36.86 28.46
CA ALA A 18 -11.81 -35.65 27.89
C ALA A 18 -11.16 -36.05 26.55
N VAL A 19 -11.90 -35.84 25.47
CA VAL A 19 -11.35 -35.86 24.11
C VAL A 19 -10.73 -34.51 23.89
N THR A 20 -9.41 -34.42 24.04
CA THR A 20 -8.63 -33.33 23.46
C THR A 20 -8.81 -33.38 21.95
N ILE A 21 -9.66 -32.50 21.42
CA ILE A 21 -9.74 -32.22 19.98
C ILE A 21 -8.45 -31.48 19.65
N PRO A 22 -7.55 -32.01 18.81
CA PRO A 22 -6.48 -31.20 18.27
C PRO A 22 -7.16 -30.07 17.52
N ALA A 23 -6.76 -28.83 17.82
CA ALA A 23 -7.11 -27.68 17.03
C ALA A 23 -6.55 -27.91 15.61
N THR A 24 -7.33 -28.58 14.78
CA THR A 24 -7.16 -28.48 13.34
C THR A 24 -7.42 -27.02 13.03
N ALA A 25 -6.34 -26.27 12.84
CA ALA A 25 -6.42 -25.00 12.17
C ALA A 25 -7.25 -25.25 10.91
N ALA A 26 -8.48 -24.78 10.90
CA ALA A 26 -9.25 -24.70 9.70
C ALA A 26 -8.39 -23.82 8.76
N MET A 27 -7.69 -24.48 7.83
CA MET A 27 -7.19 -23.81 6.65
C MET A 27 -8.46 -23.37 5.93
N ASN A 28 -8.93 -22.19 6.29
CA ASN A 28 -9.73 -21.39 5.38
C ASN A 28 -8.85 -21.25 4.14
N ALA A 29 -9.21 -21.96 3.08
CA ALA A 29 -8.87 -21.59 1.72
C ALA A 29 -9.64 -20.30 1.42
N GLY A 30 -9.42 -19.28 2.26
CA GLY A 30 -9.86 -17.92 2.08
C GLY A 30 -9.07 -17.37 0.91
N ILE A 31 -9.75 -16.75 0.00
CA ILE A 31 -9.24 -15.79 -0.96
C ILE A 31 -7.99 -15.17 -0.34
N ASN A 32 -6.83 -15.34 -0.98
CA ASN A 32 -5.56 -14.77 -0.51
C ASN A 32 -5.80 -13.28 -0.33
N GLN A 33 -6.02 -12.86 0.91
CA GLN A 33 -6.37 -11.48 1.24
C GLN A 33 -5.10 -10.66 1.06
N LYS A 34 -5.05 -9.89 -0.05
CA LYS A 34 -3.91 -9.04 -0.37
C LYS A 34 -4.02 -7.73 0.37
N CYS A 35 -2.87 -7.18 0.78
CA CYS A 35 -2.83 -5.83 1.28
C CYS A 35 -3.34 -4.85 0.23
N ILE A 36 -4.04 -3.85 0.70
CA ILE A 36 -4.45 -2.69 -0.08
C ILE A 36 -3.56 -1.52 0.33
N TYR A 37 -3.06 -0.81 -0.66
CA TYR A 37 -2.33 0.44 -0.42
C TYR A 37 -3.15 1.61 -0.93
N GLU A 38 -3.06 2.73 -0.23
CA GLU A 38 -3.56 4.01 -0.69
C GLU A 38 -2.37 4.97 -0.80
N TRP A 39 -2.08 5.40 -2.02
CA TRP A 39 -1.11 6.44 -2.29
C TRP A 39 -1.82 7.76 -2.46
N ARG A 40 -1.56 8.73 -1.59
CA ARG A 40 -2.15 10.07 -1.65
C ARG A 40 -1.11 11.11 -2.00
N VAL A 41 -1.50 12.10 -2.80
CA VAL A 41 -0.70 13.27 -3.13
C VAL A 41 -1.46 14.51 -2.66
N TYR A 42 -1.02 15.11 -1.56
CA TYR A 42 -1.61 16.33 -1.04
C TYR A 42 -0.98 17.55 -1.73
N HIS A 43 -1.80 18.40 -2.33
CA HIS A 43 -1.40 19.68 -2.88
C HIS A 43 -1.52 20.73 -1.78
N LEU A 44 -0.41 21.01 -1.10
CA LEU A 44 -0.39 21.85 0.09
C LEU A 44 -0.78 23.32 -0.21
N SER A 45 -1.41 23.94 0.75
CA SER A 45 -1.66 25.39 0.71
C SER A 45 -0.35 26.16 0.86
N ARG A 46 -0.25 27.30 0.16
CA ARG A 46 0.93 28.19 0.24
C ARG A 46 0.97 29.06 1.50
N THR A 47 -0.12 29.09 2.26
CA THR A 47 -0.27 29.96 3.41
C THR A 47 0.05 29.23 4.72
N GLY A 48 0.77 29.91 5.61
CA GLY A 48 1.07 29.41 6.95
C GLY A 48 1.99 28.19 6.95
N ASN A 49 1.93 27.42 8.05
CA ASN A 49 2.65 26.15 8.20
C ASN A 49 1.74 24.95 7.87
N ALA A 50 1.20 24.91 6.64
CA ALA A 50 0.25 23.88 6.23
C ALA A 50 0.82 22.45 6.38
N LYS A 51 2.06 22.25 5.95
CA LYS A 51 2.75 20.96 6.09
C LYS A 51 2.88 20.55 7.55
N GLY A 52 3.40 21.42 8.41
CA GLY A 52 3.59 21.11 9.82
C GLY A 52 2.28 20.75 10.53
N GLN A 53 1.21 21.51 10.28
CA GLN A 53 -0.10 21.23 10.86
C GLN A 53 -0.70 19.92 10.34
N LEU A 54 -0.47 19.57 9.06
CA LEU A 54 -0.91 18.28 8.52
C LEU A 54 -0.12 17.12 9.12
N MET A 55 1.18 17.30 9.37
CA MET A 55 2.02 16.33 10.06
C MET A 55 1.61 16.15 11.53
N ASP A 56 1.22 17.25 12.21
CA ASP A 56 0.67 17.18 13.59
C ASP A 56 -0.62 16.33 13.58
N PHE A 57 -1.54 16.58 12.64
CA PHE A 57 -2.75 15.77 12.49
C PHE A 57 -2.44 14.29 12.24
N PHE A 58 -1.44 13.98 11.42
CA PHE A 58 -1.04 12.58 11.19
C PHE A 58 -0.51 11.95 12.48
N LYS A 59 0.37 12.62 13.20
CA LYS A 59 0.99 12.10 14.43
C LYS A 59 -0.01 11.98 15.59
N GLU A 60 -0.86 12.97 15.77
CA GLU A 60 -1.75 13.08 16.93
C GLU A 60 -3.06 12.30 16.75
N ALA A 61 -3.55 12.14 15.52
CA ALA A 61 -4.85 11.54 15.25
C ALA A 61 -4.78 10.34 14.28
N LEU A 62 -4.27 10.54 13.06
CA LEU A 62 -4.42 9.57 12.00
C LEU A 62 -3.59 8.30 12.21
N ILE A 63 -2.31 8.42 12.57
CA ILE A 63 -1.43 7.28 12.82
C ILE A 63 -1.92 6.45 14.02
N PRO A 64 -2.26 7.02 15.19
CA PRO A 64 -2.84 6.23 16.28
C PRO A 64 -4.13 5.49 15.90
N PHE A 65 -4.97 6.13 15.09
CA PHE A 65 -6.21 5.51 14.59
C PHE A 65 -5.92 4.32 13.64
N LEU A 66 -4.96 4.47 12.74
CA LEU A 66 -4.50 3.42 11.82
C LEU A 66 -3.87 2.24 12.56
N ASN A 67 -2.97 2.52 13.51
CA ASN A 67 -2.23 1.50 14.25
C ASN A 67 -3.15 0.57 15.06
N LYS A 68 -4.25 1.10 15.63
CA LYS A 68 -5.28 0.29 16.30
C LYS A 68 -5.93 -0.75 15.36
N ARG A 69 -5.76 -0.61 14.04
CA ARG A 69 -6.36 -1.44 12.98
C ARG A 69 -5.35 -2.22 12.16
N ASN A 70 -4.10 -2.32 12.64
CA ASN A 70 -2.98 -2.94 11.94
C ASN A 70 -2.73 -2.30 10.55
N CYS A 71 -3.08 -1.03 10.41
CA CYS A 71 -2.77 -0.21 9.25
C CYS A 71 -1.56 0.67 9.57
N SER A 72 -0.79 1.06 8.57
CA SER A 72 0.38 1.92 8.74
C SER A 72 0.35 3.10 7.77
N LEU A 73 1.11 4.15 8.11
CA LEU A 73 1.26 5.34 7.28
C LEU A 73 2.73 5.72 7.19
N ALA A 74 3.19 6.02 5.97
CA ALA A 74 4.45 6.70 5.72
C ALA A 74 4.19 7.98 4.92
N ALA A 75 4.91 9.05 5.23
CA ALA A 75 4.82 10.32 4.50
C ALA A 75 6.18 10.73 3.94
N PHE A 76 6.15 11.36 2.77
CA PHE A 76 7.33 11.72 2.01
C PHE A 76 7.21 13.14 1.46
N ASN A 77 8.37 13.80 1.30
CA ASN A 77 8.50 15.07 0.59
C ASN A 77 9.04 14.85 -0.82
N ASP A 78 8.80 15.81 -1.72
CA ASP A 78 9.59 15.92 -2.93
C ASP A 78 11.08 16.04 -2.58
N TYR A 79 11.91 15.33 -3.32
CA TYR A 79 13.37 15.46 -3.24
C TYR A 79 13.84 16.81 -3.78
N SER A 80 13.24 17.27 -4.87
CA SER A 80 13.41 18.61 -5.40
C SER A 80 12.33 19.53 -4.84
N LEU A 81 12.73 20.65 -4.24
CA LEU A 81 11.79 21.62 -3.64
C LEU A 81 10.95 22.27 -4.73
N GLU A 82 9.81 21.66 -5.07
CA GLU A 82 8.82 22.21 -5.97
C GLU A 82 7.83 23.12 -5.24
N GLU A 83 7.38 24.17 -5.94
CA GLU A 83 6.31 25.06 -5.45
C GLU A 83 5.10 25.03 -6.41
N PRO A 84 3.88 24.83 -5.92
CA PRO A 84 3.51 24.58 -4.52
C PRO A 84 3.92 23.19 -4.05
N ALA A 85 4.36 23.13 -2.79
CA ALA A 85 4.84 21.89 -2.19
C ALA A 85 3.75 20.79 -2.18
N LYS A 86 4.18 19.57 -2.39
CA LYS A 86 3.36 18.38 -2.25
C LYS A 86 3.81 17.54 -1.05
N LEU A 87 2.88 16.83 -0.45
CA LEU A 87 3.17 15.80 0.53
C LEU A 87 2.58 14.49 0.01
N TYR A 88 3.42 13.47 -0.04
CA TYR A 88 3.03 12.15 -0.51
C TYR A 88 2.83 11.23 0.68
N VAL A 89 1.80 10.42 0.65
CA VAL A 89 1.44 9.55 1.77
C VAL A 89 1.10 8.16 1.26
N LEU A 90 1.77 7.17 1.81
CA LEU A 90 1.46 5.76 1.64
C LEU A 90 0.73 5.25 2.88
N ILE A 91 -0.49 4.75 2.71
CA ILE A 91 -1.21 4.05 3.77
C ILE A 91 -1.32 2.58 3.35
N SER A 92 -0.98 1.68 4.26
CA SER A 92 -1.10 0.24 4.06
C SER A 92 -2.21 -0.32 4.93
N TYR A 93 -3.10 -1.08 4.32
CA TYR A 93 -4.21 -1.81 4.94
C TYR A 93 -3.98 -3.31 4.78
N PRO A 94 -4.21 -4.14 5.81
CA PRO A 94 -3.97 -5.58 5.72
C PRO A 94 -4.83 -6.27 4.65
N ASP A 95 -5.99 -5.69 4.32
CA ASP A 95 -6.91 -6.22 3.31
C ASP A 95 -7.92 -5.16 2.84
N SER A 96 -8.78 -5.52 1.89
CA SER A 96 -9.83 -4.65 1.37
C SER A 96 -10.89 -4.29 2.42
N LYS A 97 -11.20 -5.21 3.34
CA LYS A 97 -12.16 -4.94 4.42
C LYS A 97 -11.63 -3.81 5.32
N ALA A 98 -10.38 -3.89 5.75
CA ALA A 98 -9.75 -2.85 6.57
C ALA A 98 -9.73 -1.48 5.87
N TYR A 99 -9.53 -1.45 4.54
CA TYR A 99 -9.61 -0.21 3.75
C TYR A 99 -11.00 0.43 3.79
N PHE A 100 -12.07 -0.34 3.66
CA PHE A 100 -13.44 0.19 3.72
C PHE A 100 -13.88 0.51 5.14
N ASP A 101 -13.56 -0.34 6.11
CA ASP A 101 -13.86 -0.11 7.53
C ASP A 101 -13.21 1.19 8.03
N PHE A 102 -11.94 1.43 7.71
CA PHE A 102 -11.24 2.66 8.03
C PHE A 102 -12.04 3.91 7.63
N ARG A 103 -12.58 3.93 6.41
CA ARG A 103 -13.35 5.07 5.90
C ARG A 103 -14.68 5.27 6.63
N ALA A 104 -15.35 4.17 6.97
CA ALA A 104 -16.61 4.20 7.71
C ALA A 104 -16.39 4.63 9.18
N GLU A 105 -15.38 4.05 9.83
CA GLU A 105 -15.13 4.25 11.26
C GLU A 105 -14.50 5.61 11.58
N MET A 106 -13.71 6.20 10.68
CA MET A 106 -13.18 7.56 10.85
C MET A 106 -14.26 8.59 11.22
N MET A 107 -15.48 8.40 10.75
CA MET A 107 -16.58 9.35 10.97
C MET A 107 -17.33 9.10 12.28
N THR A 108 -17.06 8.01 12.98
CA THR A 108 -17.83 7.55 14.16
C THR A 108 -16.96 7.21 15.37
N ASP A 109 -15.64 7.02 15.19
CA ASP A 109 -14.71 6.72 16.29
C ASP A 109 -14.49 7.97 17.17
N ASN A 110 -14.96 7.94 18.40
CA ASN A 110 -14.90 9.08 19.32
C ASN A 110 -13.47 9.53 19.64
N ASP A 111 -12.53 8.59 19.81
CA ASP A 111 -11.14 8.91 20.10
C ASP A 111 -10.53 9.68 18.93
N PHE A 112 -10.78 9.21 17.70
CA PHE A 112 -10.32 9.89 16.49
C PHE A 112 -10.97 11.27 16.33
N LEU A 113 -12.28 11.39 16.53
CA LEU A 113 -12.99 12.66 16.42
C LEU A 113 -12.46 13.70 17.41
N VAL A 114 -12.14 13.28 18.65
CA VAL A 114 -11.54 14.16 19.67
C VAL A 114 -10.10 14.56 19.26
N ALA A 115 -9.27 13.60 18.89
CA ALA A 115 -7.89 13.85 18.49
C ALA A 115 -7.79 14.73 17.23
N SER A 116 -8.68 14.54 16.27
CA SER A 116 -8.70 15.28 14.99
C SER A 116 -9.43 16.64 15.08
N LYS A 117 -9.99 17.02 16.24
CA LYS A 117 -10.81 18.24 16.39
C LYS A 117 -10.11 19.50 15.89
N LYS A 118 -8.84 19.70 16.26
CA LYS A 118 -8.04 20.86 15.83
C LYS A 118 -7.99 20.96 14.30
N TYR A 119 -7.74 19.86 13.63
CA TYR A 119 -7.71 19.76 12.17
C TYR A 119 -9.11 19.98 11.55
N ASN A 120 -10.13 19.29 12.07
CA ASN A 120 -11.48 19.34 11.53
C ASN A 120 -12.18 20.69 11.75
N SER A 121 -11.72 21.50 12.70
CA SER A 121 -12.29 22.84 12.98
C SER A 121 -11.62 23.99 12.20
N LEU A 122 -10.67 23.68 11.33
CA LEU A 122 -10.04 24.71 10.50
C LEU A 122 -11.07 25.37 9.57
N PRO A 123 -11.11 26.71 9.47
CA PRO A 123 -11.94 27.39 8.50
C PRO A 123 -11.43 27.12 7.07
N ALA A 124 -12.27 27.30 6.07
CA ALA A 124 -11.87 27.14 4.67
C ALA A 124 -10.64 27.99 4.27
N SER A 125 -10.51 29.18 4.85
CA SER A 125 -9.33 30.06 4.65
C SER A 125 -8.05 29.53 5.28
N GLY A 126 -8.16 28.59 6.21
CA GLY A 126 -7.03 27.90 6.89
C GLY A 126 -6.82 26.47 6.39
N ALA A 127 -7.40 26.09 5.25
CA ALA A 127 -7.25 24.76 4.69
C ALA A 127 -5.77 24.44 4.43
N LEU A 128 -5.32 23.25 4.88
CA LEU A 128 -3.91 22.86 4.80
C LEU A 128 -3.51 22.40 3.39
N TYR A 129 -4.47 22.06 2.55
CA TYR A 129 -4.27 21.67 1.16
C TYR A 129 -5.50 22.05 0.33
N ASN A 130 -5.29 22.25 -0.96
CA ASN A 130 -6.36 22.55 -1.89
C ASN A 130 -7.16 21.28 -2.26
N ARG A 131 -6.46 20.18 -2.43
CA ARG A 131 -7.00 18.84 -2.71
C ARG A 131 -5.95 17.79 -2.40
N TYR A 132 -6.36 16.54 -2.32
CA TYR A 132 -5.45 15.41 -2.51
C TYR A 132 -5.98 14.50 -3.63
N GLU A 133 -5.05 13.90 -4.34
CA GLU A 133 -5.30 12.84 -5.30
C GLU A 133 -5.04 11.50 -4.61
N THR A 134 -5.73 10.46 -5.03
CA THR A 134 -5.52 9.13 -4.45
C THR A 134 -5.45 8.05 -5.52
N PHE A 135 -4.57 7.07 -5.27
CA PHE A 135 -4.49 5.83 -6.01
C PHE A 135 -4.73 4.70 -5.02
N VAL A 136 -5.61 3.78 -5.37
CA VAL A 136 -5.86 2.55 -4.60
C VAL A 136 -5.17 1.41 -5.32
N LEU A 137 -4.37 0.64 -4.59
CA LEU A 137 -3.54 -0.41 -5.16
C LEU A 137 -3.79 -1.75 -4.45
N GLU A 138 -3.72 -2.82 -5.22
CA GLU A 138 -3.62 -4.18 -4.72
C GLU A 138 -2.16 -4.62 -4.73
N ALA A 139 -1.66 -5.10 -3.58
CA ALA A 139 -0.28 -5.57 -3.45
C ALA A 139 0.04 -6.71 -4.42
N PHE A 140 1.32 -6.79 -4.87
CA PHE A 140 1.78 -7.91 -5.68
C PHE A 140 1.95 -9.18 -4.84
N ASP A 141 1.68 -10.34 -5.45
CA ASP A 141 1.79 -11.64 -4.77
C ASP A 141 3.20 -11.91 -4.24
N ARG A 142 4.22 -11.59 -5.04
CA ARG A 142 5.63 -11.82 -4.69
C ARG A 142 6.15 -10.84 -3.64
N TYR A 143 5.50 -9.68 -3.47
CA TYR A 143 5.87 -8.65 -2.49
C TYR A 143 4.62 -8.09 -1.81
N PRO A 144 3.99 -8.87 -0.90
CA PRO A 144 2.65 -8.60 -0.41
C PRO A 144 2.58 -7.48 0.64
N ASN A 145 3.70 -7.04 1.20
CA ASN A 145 3.75 -6.07 2.29
C ASN A 145 4.61 -4.87 1.94
N VAL A 146 4.33 -3.74 2.61
CA VAL A 146 5.25 -2.60 2.64
C VAL A 146 6.42 -2.94 3.55
N VAL A 147 7.64 -2.74 3.07
CA VAL A 147 8.88 -3.00 3.82
C VAL A 147 9.75 -1.76 3.79
N PHE A 148 9.98 -1.15 4.94
CA PHE A 148 11.02 -0.14 5.11
C PHE A 148 12.23 -0.83 5.74
N GLN A 149 13.29 -1.01 4.96
CA GLN A 149 14.56 -1.46 5.52
C GLN A 149 15.19 -0.27 6.26
N ASN A 150 15.39 -0.47 7.57
CA ASN A 150 15.80 0.59 8.48
C ASN A 150 17.11 1.29 8.08
N ASP A 151 17.18 2.53 8.43
CA ASP A 151 18.23 3.43 8.87
C ASP A 151 19.18 4.08 7.86
N LYS A 152 19.11 3.81 6.56
CA LYS A 152 20.11 4.39 5.63
C LYS A 152 19.58 4.98 4.33
N LYS A 153 18.27 5.05 4.17
CA LYS A 153 17.69 5.51 2.90
C LYS A 153 17.36 7.00 2.95
N GLY A 154 18.18 7.79 2.25
CA GLY A 154 17.95 9.23 2.07
C GLY A 154 17.12 9.56 0.85
N LEU A 155 16.96 8.60 -0.08
CA LEU A 155 16.29 8.78 -1.35
C LEU A 155 15.32 7.62 -1.63
N PHE A 156 14.11 7.94 -2.08
CA PHE A 156 13.14 6.98 -2.59
C PHE A 156 12.76 7.34 -4.02
N GLU A 157 12.76 6.36 -4.92
CA GLU A 157 12.27 6.51 -6.29
C GLU A 157 10.91 5.82 -6.41
N LEU A 158 9.86 6.61 -6.58
CA LEU A 158 8.54 6.14 -6.94
C LEU A 158 8.44 6.03 -8.44
N ARG A 159 7.94 4.90 -8.94
CA ARG A 159 7.79 4.65 -10.38
C ARG A 159 6.37 4.19 -10.69
N LEU A 160 5.70 4.92 -11.55
CA LEU A 160 4.41 4.59 -12.11
C LEU A 160 4.62 4.11 -13.55
N TYR A 161 4.17 2.90 -13.84
CA TYR A 161 4.22 2.29 -15.16
C TYR A 161 2.83 2.17 -15.73
N GLU A 162 2.57 2.90 -16.80
CA GLU A 162 1.34 2.83 -17.56
C GLU A 162 1.44 1.73 -18.63
N SER A 163 0.34 1.09 -18.93
CA SER A 163 0.24 0.05 -19.96
C SER A 163 -0.81 0.42 -21.00
N ALA A 164 -0.59 0.02 -22.26
CA ALA A 164 -1.50 0.33 -23.35
C ALA A 164 -2.84 -0.45 -23.28
N SER A 165 -2.91 -1.50 -22.47
CA SER A 165 -4.12 -2.31 -22.25
C SER A 165 -4.01 -3.08 -20.92
N GLU A 166 -5.15 -3.57 -20.43
CA GLU A 166 -5.23 -4.42 -19.24
C GLU A 166 -4.41 -5.69 -19.39
N ASP A 167 -4.35 -6.28 -20.61
CA ASP A 167 -3.52 -7.45 -20.88
C ASP A 167 -2.03 -7.11 -20.81
N ALA A 168 -1.60 -5.99 -21.38
CA ALA A 168 -0.22 -5.51 -21.27
C ALA A 168 0.18 -5.30 -19.80
N GLY A 169 -0.69 -4.64 -19.00
CA GLY A 169 -0.51 -4.45 -17.58
C GLY A 169 -0.43 -5.78 -16.81
N ARG A 170 -1.31 -6.73 -17.12
CA ARG A 170 -1.31 -8.07 -16.52
C ARG A 170 0.01 -8.82 -16.79
N ARG A 171 0.51 -8.76 -18.05
CA ARG A 171 1.79 -9.38 -18.43
C ARG A 171 2.97 -8.71 -17.72
N LYS A 172 2.97 -7.38 -17.56
CA LYS A 172 4.01 -6.68 -16.79
C LYS A 172 3.99 -7.07 -15.32
N ILE A 173 2.82 -7.16 -14.69
CA ILE A 173 2.69 -7.62 -13.30
C ILE A 173 3.15 -9.08 -13.17
N LYS A 174 2.84 -9.95 -14.14
CA LYS A 174 3.37 -11.32 -14.18
C LYS A 174 4.89 -11.33 -14.20
N MET A 175 5.52 -10.51 -15.04
CA MET A 175 6.99 -10.37 -15.13
C MET A 175 7.59 -10.02 -13.76
N PHE A 176 7.01 -9.02 -13.07
CA PHE A 176 7.45 -8.65 -11.72
C PHE A 176 7.33 -9.82 -10.74
N ASN A 177 6.15 -10.43 -10.65
CA ASN A 177 5.88 -11.50 -9.69
C ASN A 177 6.69 -12.78 -9.93
N SER A 178 7.05 -13.06 -11.19
CA SER A 178 7.73 -14.31 -11.55
C SER A 178 9.25 -14.21 -11.53
N GLU A 179 9.81 -13.02 -11.83
CA GLU A 179 11.24 -12.91 -12.12
C GLU A 179 11.86 -11.58 -11.67
N GLU A 180 11.21 -10.43 -11.94
CA GLU A 180 11.86 -9.12 -11.83
C GLU A 180 12.11 -8.72 -10.36
N ILE A 181 11.19 -9.04 -9.44
CA ILE A 181 11.36 -8.76 -8.01
C ILE A 181 12.52 -9.54 -7.41
N ASP A 182 12.70 -10.81 -7.80
CA ASP A 182 13.84 -11.61 -7.34
C ASP A 182 15.16 -11.05 -7.86
N LEU A 183 15.17 -10.56 -9.09
CA LEU A 183 16.32 -9.88 -9.64
C LEU A 183 16.61 -8.55 -8.91
N PHE A 184 15.59 -7.76 -8.55
CA PHE A 184 15.76 -6.55 -7.73
C PHE A 184 16.54 -6.86 -6.46
N LEU A 185 16.08 -7.87 -5.71
CA LEU A 185 16.72 -8.29 -4.47
C LEU A 185 18.14 -8.80 -4.68
N LYS A 186 18.36 -9.58 -5.76
CA LYS A 186 19.67 -10.15 -6.13
C LYS A 186 20.72 -9.07 -6.42
N VAL A 187 20.34 -7.97 -7.06
CA VAL A 187 21.28 -6.89 -7.42
C VAL A 187 21.38 -5.80 -6.35
N GLY A 188 20.69 -5.95 -5.22
CA GLY A 188 20.74 -5.01 -4.09
C GLY A 188 19.83 -3.79 -4.25
N LEU A 189 18.85 -3.83 -5.15
CA LEU A 189 17.73 -2.90 -5.10
C LEU A 189 16.92 -3.17 -3.82
N ASP A 190 16.41 -2.11 -3.22
CA ASP A 190 15.69 -2.16 -1.95
C ASP A 190 14.23 -1.72 -2.13
N PRO A 191 13.34 -2.63 -2.57
CA PRO A 191 11.96 -2.30 -2.80
C PRO A 191 11.23 -2.03 -1.49
N VAL A 192 10.33 -1.02 -1.53
CA VAL A 192 9.44 -0.67 -0.42
C VAL A 192 8.07 -1.31 -0.61
N PHE A 193 7.49 -1.22 -1.78
CA PHE A 193 6.22 -1.86 -2.14
C PHE A 193 6.08 -2.00 -3.66
N PHE A 194 5.17 -2.89 -4.08
CA PHE A 194 4.66 -3.00 -5.44
C PHE A 194 3.14 -3.14 -5.38
N GLY A 195 2.43 -2.41 -6.23
CA GLY A 195 0.98 -2.50 -6.30
C GLY A 195 0.42 -2.28 -7.70
N LYS A 196 -0.61 -3.05 -8.04
CA LYS A 196 -1.47 -2.82 -9.20
C LYS A 196 -2.45 -1.71 -8.85
N ILE A 197 -2.54 -0.66 -9.65
CA ILE A 197 -3.57 0.38 -9.48
C ILE A 197 -4.94 -0.23 -9.84
N ILE A 198 -5.85 -0.22 -8.87
CA ILE A 198 -7.24 -0.71 -9.02
C ILE A 198 -8.26 0.44 -8.96
N GLY A 199 -7.81 1.65 -8.64
CA GLY A 199 -8.60 2.88 -8.65
C GLY A 199 -7.70 4.11 -8.63
N GLY A 200 -8.00 5.10 -9.47
CA GLY A 200 -7.21 6.33 -9.61
C GLY A 200 -6.97 6.71 -11.06
N GLN A 201 -5.94 7.50 -11.30
CA GLN A 201 -5.56 7.98 -12.62
C GLN A 201 -4.59 7.00 -13.32
N TYR A 202 -4.36 7.19 -14.61
CA TYR A 202 -3.37 6.49 -15.46
C TYR A 202 -3.58 4.99 -15.65
N MET A 203 -4.77 4.47 -15.34
CA MET A 203 -5.07 3.04 -15.50
C MET A 203 -5.18 2.64 -16.99
N PRO A 204 -4.74 1.42 -17.36
CA PRO A 204 -4.15 0.39 -16.51
C PRO A 204 -2.70 0.69 -16.17
N ALA A 205 -2.35 0.60 -14.89
CA ALA A 205 -1.02 0.95 -14.42
C ALA A 205 -0.64 0.19 -13.14
N LEU A 206 0.64 0.22 -12.83
CA LEU A 206 1.21 -0.24 -11.56
C LEU A 206 2.08 0.86 -10.94
N LEU A 207 2.25 0.82 -9.64
CA LEU A 207 3.07 1.73 -8.87
C LEU A 207 3.98 0.94 -7.95
N TYR A 208 5.24 1.34 -7.87
CA TYR A 208 6.19 0.76 -6.93
C TYR A 208 7.21 1.78 -6.46
N MET A 209 7.89 1.48 -5.36
CA MET A 209 8.91 2.34 -4.77
C MET A 209 10.15 1.54 -4.42
N VAL A 210 11.31 2.14 -4.67
CA VAL A 210 12.64 1.60 -4.32
C VAL A 210 13.40 2.63 -3.51
N GLY A 211 14.06 2.19 -2.44
CA GLY A 211 14.90 3.03 -1.59
C GLY A 211 16.37 2.96 -1.95
N PHE A 212 17.07 4.10 -1.82
CA PHE A 212 18.50 4.26 -2.06
C PHE A 212 19.14 5.13 -0.96
N LYS A 213 20.42 5.01 -0.79
CA LYS A 213 21.17 5.90 0.09
C LYS A 213 21.13 7.34 -0.40
N ASP A 214 21.42 7.52 -1.69
CA ASP A 214 21.48 8.79 -2.39
C ASP A 214 21.37 8.58 -3.91
N MET A 215 21.49 9.64 -4.70
CA MET A 215 21.38 9.59 -6.15
C MET A 215 22.52 8.78 -6.80
N ALA A 216 23.73 8.83 -6.25
CA ALA A 216 24.88 8.07 -6.78
C ALA A 216 24.69 6.57 -6.57
N ASP A 217 24.23 6.15 -5.40
CA ASP A 217 23.84 4.76 -5.09
C ASP A 217 22.72 4.28 -6.03
N ARG A 218 21.72 5.12 -6.25
CA ARG A 218 20.63 4.85 -7.20
C ARG A 218 21.13 4.58 -8.61
N ASP A 219 21.99 5.45 -9.15
CA ASP A 219 22.51 5.33 -10.50
C ASP A 219 23.40 4.08 -10.67
N ALA A 220 24.24 3.81 -9.66
CA ALA A 220 25.08 2.61 -9.65
C ALA A 220 24.23 1.33 -9.63
N THR A 221 23.23 1.25 -8.75
CA THR A 221 22.40 0.04 -8.58
C THR A 221 21.52 -0.21 -9.81
N TRP A 222 20.90 0.82 -10.39
CA TRP A 222 20.17 0.68 -11.66
C TRP A 222 21.09 0.29 -12.83
N GLY A 223 22.35 0.75 -12.82
CA GLY A 223 23.35 0.33 -13.79
C GLY A 223 23.65 -1.16 -13.70
N VAL A 224 23.80 -1.69 -12.48
CA VAL A 224 23.98 -3.14 -12.24
C VAL A 224 22.76 -3.91 -12.71
N PHE A 225 21.55 -3.48 -12.37
CA PHE A 225 20.31 -4.11 -12.81
C PHE A 225 20.20 -4.16 -14.34
N GLY A 226 20.34 -3.01 -15.02
CA GLY A 226 20.20 -2.92 -16.47
C GLY A 226 21.28 -3.71 -17.24
N GLY A 227 22.48 -3.85 -16.67
CA GLY A 227 23.57 -4.66 -17.22
C GLY A 227 23.45 -6.17 -16.98
N HIS A 228 22.58 -6.59 -16.04
CA HIS A 228 22.53 -7.97 -15.57
C HIS A 228 22.05 -8.94 -16.67
N PRO A 229 22.69 -10.12 -16.85
CA PRO A 229 22.30 -11.10 -17.87
C PRO A 229 20.83 -11.57 -17.70
N ASP A 230 20.38 -11.78 -16.46
CA ASP A 230 19.00 -12.21 -16.18
C ASP A 230 17.99 -11.15 -16.64
N TRP A 231 18.30 -9.85 -16.48
CA TRP A 231 17.46 -8.77 -17.00
C TRP A 231 17.35 -8.82 -18.53
N LYS A 232 18.47 -8.98 -19.21
CA LYS A 232 18.50 -9.06 -20.69
C LYS A 232 17.71 -10.27 -21.20
N ALA A 233 17.87 -11.42 -20.55
CA ALA A 233 17.13 -12.63 -20.89
C ALA A 233 15.62 -12.47 -20.64
N MET A 234 15.24 -11.91 -19.49
CA MET A 234 13.84 -11.70 -19.12
C MET A 234 13.17 -10.66 -20.02
N SER A 235 13.80 -9.50 -20.20
CA SER A 235 13.21 -8.38 -20.96
C SER A 235 13.08 -8.67 -22.47
N SER A 236 13.83 -9.65 -22.99
CA SER A 236 13.74 -10.08 -24.39
C SER A 236 12.64 -11.13 -24.66
N LYS A 237 11.95 -11.62 -23.63
CA LYS A 237 10.89 -12.60 -23.82
C LYS A 237 9.70 -11.98 -24.57
N PRO A 238 9.19 -12.62 -25.65
CA PRO A 238 8.07 -12.09 -26.41
C PRO A 238 6.81 -11.84 -25.57
N GLU A 239 6.59 -12.64 -24.52
CA GLU A 239 5.44 -12.47 -23.61
C GLU A 239 5.47 -11.16 -22.83
N TYR A 240 6.63 -10.52 -22.67
CA TYR A 240 6.81 -9.25 -21.95
C TYR A 240 7.01 -8.04 -22.87
N ALA A 241 6.97 -8.26 -24.20
CA ALA A 241 7.07 -7.16 -25.16
C ALA A 241 5.89 -6.20 -25.05
N ASP A 242 6.15 -4.90 -25.23
CA ASP A 242 5.14 -3.83 -25.29
C ASP A 242 4.20 -3.77 -24.07
N THR A 243 4.74 -4.09 -22.89
CA THR A 243 3.95 -4.12 -21.65
C THR A 243 3.90 -2.78 -20.92
N VAL A 244 4.77 -1.83 -21.26
CA VAL A 244 4.84 -0.49 -20.67
C VAL A 244 4.76 0.54 -21.77
N SER A 245 3.79 1.45 -21.70
CA SER A 245 3.59 2.55 -22.65
C SER A 245 4.21 3.86 -22.18
N ASN A 246 4.26 4.09 -20.85
CA ASN A 246 4.86 5.30 -20.26
C ASN A 246 5.41 4.98 -18.87
N ILE A 247 6.44 5.73 -18.45
CA ILE A 247 7.05 5.64 -17.11
C ILE A 247 7.14 7.05 -16.52
N GLN A 248 6.46 7.25 -15.39
CA GLN A 248 6.65 8.43 -14.56
C GLN A 248 7.57 8.09 -13.38
N ARG A 249 8.42 9.02 -12.99
CA ARG A 249 9.36 8.88 -11.86
C ARG A 249 9.29 10.10 -10.98
N ILE A 250 9.25 9.87 -9.67
CA ILE A 250 9.27 10.91 -8.65
C ILE A 250 10.33 10.53 -7.62
N PHE A 251 11.19 11.47 -7.26
CA PHE A 251 12.17 11.28 -6.20
C PHE A 251 11.67 11.91 -4.92
N LEU A 252 11.81 11.19 -3.83
CA LEU A 252 11.20 11.51 -2.55
C LEU A 252 12.20 11.34 -1.40
N THR A 253 11.96 12.05 -0.31
CA THR A 253 12.63 11.84 0.98
C THR A 253 11.59 11.47 2.04
N LEU A 254 11.95 10.55 2.93
CA LEU A 254 11.05 10.12 4.01
C LEU A 254 10.90 11.22 5.07
N GLU A 255 9.67 11.50 5.47
CA GLU A 255 9.32 12.45 6.52
C GLU A 255 8.89 11.74 7.81
N ILE A 256 8.09 10.65 7.68
CA ILE A 256 7.61 9.84 8.81
C ILE A 256 7.24 8.44 8.33
N VAL A 257 7.42 7.47 9.20
CA VAL A 257 6.99 6.08 9.04
C VAL A 257 6.51 5.52 10.39
#